data_3be952b0c358ce9aed7e246fa65c2445
#
_entry.id   3be952b0c358ce9aed7e246fa65c2445
#
_cell.length_a   1.000
_cell.length_b   1.000
_cell.length_c   1.000
_cell.angle_alpha   90.00
_cell.angle_beta   90.00
_cell.angle_gamma   90.00
#
_symmetry.space_group_name_H-M   'P 1'
#
loop_
_entity.id
_entity.type
_entity.pdbx_description
1 polymer ?
#
loop_
_entity_poly.entity_id
_entity_poly.type
_entity_poly.pdbx_seq_one_letter_code
_entity_poly.pdbx_strand_id
1 'polypeptide(L)'
;SCATSKRTQQDVSITATQWKLITVATSSKELKPSEENPVTLKIENKQASGNSGCNYFSGPVELKEKSLKFGDLASTRKYCMESMEIENAVLKALSETDNYRIKDNKLELRKGSQTLATFAIAN
;
A
#
# COMPACT_ATOMS: atom_id res chain seq x y z
N SER A 1 -25.12 1.57 -22.54
CA SER A 1 -24.20 1.54 -23.60
C SER A 1 -22.90 0.86 -23.20
N CYS A 2 -22.02 0.73 -24.16
CA CYS A 2 -20.77 -0.01 -23.94
C CYS A 2 -19.89 0.63 -22.90
N ALA A 3 -20.04 1.91 -22.66
CA ALA A 3 -19.20 2.61 -21.72
C ALA A 3 -19.36 2.08 -20.30
N THR A 4 -20.45 1.40 -20.03
CA THR A 4 -20.73 0.94 -18.67
C THR A 4 -19.67 -0.03 -18.16
N SER A 5 -19.28 -0.99 -18.99
CA SER A 5 -18.32 -1.98 -18.54
C SER A 5 -16.94 -1.38 -18.33
N LYS A 6 -16.59 -0.37 -19.10
CA LYS A 6 -15.31 0.28 -18.90
C LYS A 6 -15.26 1.04 -17.59
N ARG A 7 -16.38 1.68 -17.23
CA ARG A 7 -16.42 2.42 -15.98
C ARG A 7 -16.25 1.52 -14.78
N THR A 8 -16.73 0.29 -14.88
CA THR A 8 -16.61 -0.63 -13.77
C THR A 8 -15.17 -0.84 -13.38
N GLN A 9 -14.27 -0.98 -14.35
CA GLN A 9 -12.86 -1.18 -14.05
C GLN A 9 -12.20 0.06 -13.50
N GLN A 10 -12.73 1.23 -13.86
CA GLN A 10 -12.16 2.48 -13.42
C GLN A 10 -12.68 2.92 -12.07
N ASP A 11 -13.68 2.21 -11.56
CA ASP A 11 -14.31 2.62 -10.32
C ASP A 11 -13.58 2.12 -9.08
N VAL A 12 -12.47 1.42 -9.24
CA VAL A 12 -11.68 1.03 -8.09
C VAL A 12 -11.08 2.27 -7.46
N SER A 13 -11.38 2.46 -6.19
CA SER A 13 -10.96 3.63 -5.45
C SER A 13 -9.93 3.24 -4.42
N ILE A 14 -8.90 4.06 -4.26
CA ILE A 14 -7.89 3.79 -3.25
C ILE A 14 -8.51 3.78 -1.85
N THR A 15 -9.56 4.57 -1.62
CA THR A 15 -10.14 4.69 -0.28
C THR A 15 -11.25 3.70 0.00
N ALA A 16 -11.79 3.06 -1.03
CA ALA A 16 -12.92 2.14 -0.84
C ALA A 16 -12.49 0.69 -0.95
N THR A 17 -11.21 0.43 -0.91
CA THR A 17 -10.68 -0.90 -1.20
C THR A 17 -9.74 -1.33 -0.09
N GLN A 18 -9.81 -2.60 0.27
CA GLN A 18 -8.80 -3.21 1.14
C GLN A 18 -7.69 -3.71 0.23
N TRP A 19 -6.47 -3.29 0.50
CA TRP A 19 -5.33 -3.62 -0.35
C TRP A 19 -4.43 -4.66 0.30
N LYS A 20 -3.84 -5.50 -0.52
CA LYS A 20 -2.93 -6.55 -0.07
C LYS A 20 -1.66 -6.48 -0.91
N LEU A 21 -0.52 -6.43 -0.26
CA LEU A 21 0.75 -6.23 -0.94
C LEU A 21 1.10 -7.40 -1.85
N ILE A 22 1.53 -7.08 -3.06
CA ILE A 22 2.11 -8.05 -3.99
C ILE A 22 3.63 -8.00 -3.87
N THR A 23 4.22 -6.82 -4.04
CA THR A 23 5.67 -6.64 -3.95
C THR A 23 5.99 -5.28 -3.37
N VAL A 24 7.15 -5.19 -2.72
CA VAL A 24 7.72 -3.92 -2.29
C VAL A 24 9.18 -3.91 -2.71
N ALA A 25 9.61 -2.77 -3.25
CA ALA A 25 10.98 -2.63 -3.76
C ALA A 25 11.91 -2.17 -2.66
N THR A 26 13.11 -2.69 -2.67
CA THR A 26 14.21 -2.15 -1.85
C THR A 26 15.27 -1.64 -2.82
N SER A 27 16.37 -1.14 -2.27
CA SER A 27 17.45 -0.64 -3.12
C SER A 27 18.10 -1.74 -3.95
N SER A 28 17.97 -3.00 -3.55
CA SER A 28 18.68 -4.08 -4.20
C SER A 28 17.77 -5.17 -4.76
N LYS A 29 16.50 -5.24 -4.32
CA LYS A 29 15.63 -6.34 -4.73
C LYS A 29 14.18 -6.03 -4.44
N GLU A 30 13.30 -6.90 -4.91
CA GLU A 30 11.89 -6.85 -4.55
C GLU A 30 11.60 -7.93 -3.52
N LEU A 31 10.74 -7.59 -2.57
CA LEU A 31 10.31 -8.53 -1.55
C LEU A 31 8.83 -8.81 -1.71
N LYS A 32 8.43 -10.03 -1.36
CA LYS A 32 7.04 -10.45 -1.37
C LYS A 32 6.65 -10.93 0.01
N PRO A 33 5.43 -10.60 0.47
CA PRO A 33 5.00 -11.10 1.77
C PRO A 33 4.72 -12.59 1.69
N SER A 34 4.89 -13.28 2.81
CA SER A 34 4.47 -14.67 2.90
C SER A 34 2.95 -14.73 3.03
N GLU A 35 2.38 -15.90 2.72
CA GLU A 35 0.95 -16.05 2.87
C GLU A 35 0.53 -16.07 4.33
N GLU A 36 1.44 -16.44 5.22
CA GLU A 36 1.14 -16.48 6.64
C GLU A 36 1.14 -15.10 7.27
N ASN A 37 1.89 -14.17 6.69
CA ASN A 37 2.01 -12.83 7.24
C ASN A 37 1.76 -11.79 6.14
N PRO A 38 0.50 -11.68 5.70
CA PRO A 38 0.20 -10.73 4.62
C PRO A 38 0.40 -9.29 5.08
N VAL A 39 0.74 -8.46 4.11
CA VAL A 39 0.85 -7.02 4.32
C VAL A 39 -0.39 -6.39 3.71
N THR A 40 -1.09 -5.59 4.49
CA THR A 40 -2.34 -4.98 4.06
C THR A 40 -2.31 -3.48 4.26
N LEU A 41 -3.16 -2.79 3.52
CA LEU A 41 -3.27 -1.34 3.60
C LEU A 41 -4.70 -0.95 3.36
N LYS A 42 -5.21 -0.05 4.19
CA LYS A 42 -6.52 0.53 4.01
C LYS A 42 -6.42 2.02 4.27
N ILE A 43 -7.00 2.80 3.37
CA ILE A 43 -7.03 4.26 3.51
C ILE A 43 -8.48 4.67 3.60
N GLU A 44 -8.85 5.36 4.67
CA GLU A 44 -10.23 5.73 4.93
C GLU A 44 -10.25 6.95 5.84
N ASN A 45 -11.01 7.97 5.45
CA ASN A 45 -11.21 9.16 6.29
C ASN A 45 -9.89 9.82 6.67
N LYS A 46 -8.98 9.93 5.70
CA LYS A 46 -7.67 10.58 5.90
C LYS A 46 -6.79 9.83 6.87
N GLN A 47 -7.05 8.55 7.05
CA GLN A 47 -6.25 7.67 7.89
C GLN A 47 -5.82 6.47 7.10
N ALA A 48 -4.58 6.05 7.30
CA ALA A 48 -4.08 4.81 6.75
C ALA A 48 -3.91 3.83 7.89
N SER A 49 -4.18 2.57 7.63
CA SER A 49 -3.95 1.52 8.60
C SER A 49 -3.68 0.22 7.88
N GLY A 50 -3.07 -0.72 8.57
CA GLY A 50 -2.82 -2.01 7.99
C GLY A 50 -1.82 -2.80 8.81
N ASN A 51 -1.37 -3.89 8.19
CA ASN A 51 -0.38 -4.78 8.77
C ASN A 51 0.85 -4.75 7.88
N SER A 52 2.01 -4.47 8.46
CA SER A 52 3.24 -4.35 7.68
C SER A 52 4.05 -5.64 7.63
N GLY A 53 3.46 -6.74 8.04
CA GLY A 53 4.11 -8.05 8.03
C GLY A 53 4.22 -8.64 9.41
N CYS A 54 4.52 -7.83 10.39
CA CYS A 54 4.62 -8.24 11.79
C CYS A 54 3.73 -7.37 12.66
N ASN A 55 3.72 -6.06 12.41
CA ASN A 55 3.06 -5.12 13.27
C ASN A 55 1.92 -4.42 12.55
N TYR A 56 0.97 -3.92 13.32
CA TYR A 56 -0.05 -3.02 12.81
C TYR A 56 0.51 -1.62 12.77
N PHE A 57 0.12 -0.88 11.74
CA PHE A 57 0.45 0.54 11.67
C PHE A 57 -0.82 1.34 11.43
N SER A 58 -0.78 2.60 11.80
CA SER A 58 -1.85 3.54 11.48
C SER A 58 -1.32 4.95 11.60
N GLY A 59 -1.96 5.86 10.89
CA GLY A 59 -1.58 7.25 10.96
C GLY A 59 -2.27 8.07 9.90
N PRO A 60 -2.01 9.38 9.90
CA PRO A 60 -2.68 10.28 8.97
C PRO A 60 -2.12 10.11 7.55
N VAL A 61 -2.97 10.41 6.58
CA VAL A 61 -2.58 10.40 5.20
C VAL A 61 -3.20 11.59 4.51
N GLU A 62 -2.43 12.23 3.63
CA GLU A 62 -2.94 13.30 2.79
C GLU A 62 -3.15 12.76 1.40
N LEU A 63 -4.37 12.91 0.93
CA LEU A 63 -4.75 12.42 -0.39
C LEU A 63 -5.41 13.57 -1.14
N LYS A 64 -4.82 13.95 -2.27
CA LYS A 64 -5.39 14.98 -3.12
C LYS A 64 -5.13 14.59 -4.56
N GLU A 65 -6.19 14.17 -5.27
CA GLU A 65 -6.06 13.65 -6.61
C GLU A 65 -5.11 12.46 -6.61
N LYS A 66 -3.99 12.53 -7.32
CA LYS A 66 -3.01 11.44 -7.34
C LYS A 66 -1.89 11.63 -6.34
N SER A 67 -1.86 12.78 -5.67
CA SER A 67 -0.89 13.01 -4.62
C SER A 67 -1.28 12.23 -3.37
N LEU A 68 -0.32 11.56 -2.78
CA LEU A 68 -0.57 10.71 -1.62
C LEU A 68 0.64 10.73 -0.73
N LYS A 69 0.47 11.18 0.50
CA LYS A 69 1.57 11.23 1.45
C LYS A 69 1.11 10.69 2.78
N PHE A 70 1.90 9.80 3.34
CA PHE A 70 1.64 9.25 4.66
C PHE A 70 2.38 10.09 5.69
N GLY A 71 1.68 10.49 6.74
CA GLY A 71 2.30 11.21 7.83
C GLY A 71 2.98 10.27 8.79
N ASP A 72 3.12 10.69 10.04
CA ASP A 72 3.78 9.89 11.04
C ASP A 72 2.92 8.68 11.37
N LEU A 73 3.41 7.50 11.05
CA LEU A 73 2.68 6.25 11.29
C LEU A 73 3.10 5.68 12.63
N ALA A 74 2.11 5.38 13.45
CA ALA A 74 2.34 4.65 14.69
C ALA A 74 2.32 3.16 14.36
N SER A 75 3.09 2.39 15.10
CA SER A 75 3.24 0.97 14.83
C SER A 75 3.38 0.24 16.14
N THR A 76 2.78 -0.95 16.24
CA THR A 76 3.08 -1.83 17.35
C THR A 76 4.54 -2.28 17.24
N ARG A 77 5.05 -2.88 18.31
CA ARG A 77 6.49 -3.12 18.38
C ARG A 77 6.81 -4.56 18.72
N LYS A 78 6.22 -5.48 17.98
CA LYS A 78 6.60 -6.86 18.08
C LYS A 78 7.81 -7.11 17.19
N TYR A 79 8.58 -8.14 17.52
CA TYR A 79 9.68 -8.57 16.67
C TYR A 79 9.33 -9.93 16.08
N CYS A 80 9.32 -10.01 14.77
CA CYS A 80 9.01 -11.23 14.03
C CYS A 80 10.21 -11.51 13.13
N MET A 81 11.07 -12.42 13.52
CA MET A 81 12.33 -12.61 12.82
C MET A 81 12.18 -12.74 11.31
N GLU A 82 11.15 -13.46 10.87
CA GLU A 82 10.99 -13.74 9.46
C GLU A 82 10.36 -12.58 8.68
N SER A 83 9.77 -11.63 9.38
CA SER A 83 8.99 -10.58 8.72
C SER A 83 9.62 -9.21 8.82
N MET A 84 10.73 -9.06 9.55
CA MET A 84 11.25 -7.72 9.81
C MET A 84 11.79 -7.07 8.55
N GLU A 85 12.37 -7.85 7.64
CA GLU A 85 12.91 -7.27 6.43
C GLU A 85 11.80 -6.65 5.59
N ILE A 86 10.70 -7.39 5.40
CA ILE A 86 9.62 -6.84 4.58
C ILE A 86 8.90 -5.74 5.33
N GLU A 87 8.75 -5.85 6.64
CA GLU A 87 8.12 -4.78 7.41
C GLU A 87 8.89 -3.47 7.26
N ASN A 88 10.21 -3.52 7.40
CA ASN A 88 11.03 -2.32 7.27
C ASN A 88 10.90 -1.75 5.86
N ALA A 89 10.89 -2.61 4.84
CA ALA A 89 10.75 -2.15 3.47
C ALA A 89 9.39 -1.50 3.24
N VAL A 90 8.33 -2.07 3.78
CA VAL A 90 6.99 -1.52 3.62
C VAL A 90 6.90 -0.16 4.30
N LEU A 91 7.35 -0.05 5.54
CA LEU A 91 7.25 1.22 6.25
C LEU A 91 8.09 2.30 5.57
N LYS A 92 9.24 1.92 5.04
CA LYS A 92 10.04 2.88 4.28
C LYS A 92 9.34 3.31 3.00
N ALA A 93 8.73 2.36 2.28
CA ALA A 93 8.00 2.70 1.06
C ALA A 93 6.85 3.66 1.35
N LEU A 94 6.10 3.41 2.43
CA LEU A 94 5.02 4.30 2.80
C LEU A 94 5.56 5.70 3.09
N SER A 95 6.68 5.80 3.79
CA SER A 95 7.23 7.10 4.15
C SER A 95 7.74 7.88 2.95
N GLU A 96 8.11 7.20 1.87
CA GLU A 96 8.66 7.85 0.69
C GLU A 96 7.63 8.11 -0.39
N THR A 97 6.43 7.60 -0.23
CA THR A 97 5.38 7.76 -1.24
C THR A 97 4.97 9.22 -1.39
N ASP A 98 4.91 9.71 -2.62
CA ASP A 98 4.38 11.05 -2.87
C ASP A 98 3.24 11.04 -3.89
N ASN A 99 2.98 9.91 -4.55
CA ASN A 99 1.83 9.80 -5.44
C ASN A 99 1.49 8.32 -5.62
N TYR A 100 0.37 8.08 -6.30
CA TYR A 100 -0.05 6.72 -6.58
C TYR A 100 -0.73 6.66 -7.93
N ARG A 101 -0.86 5.44 -8.44
CA ARG A 101 -1.78 5.20 -9.56
C ARG A 101 -2.44 3.85 -9.37
N ILE A 102 -3.61 3.70 -9.98
CA ILE A 102 -4.31 2.43 -10.00
C ILE A 102 -4.38 2.01 -11.46
N LYS A 103 -3.86 0.83 -11.74
CA LYS A 103 -3.79 0.30 -13.09
C LYS A 103 -4.04 -1.19 -13.04
N ASP A 104 -4.98 -1.66 -13.86
CA ASP A 104 -5.33 -3.08 -13.91
C ASP A 104 -5.73 -3.60 -12.54
N ASN A 105 -6.49 -2.80 -11.81
CA ASN A 105 -6.98 -3.12 -10.46
C ASN A 105 -5.87 -3.33 -9.45
N LYS A 106 -4.70 -2.73 -9.71
CA LYS A 106 -3.60 -2.77 -8.76
C LYS A 106 -3.23 -1.35 -8.35
N LEU A 107 -2.87 -1.21 -7.09
CA LEU A 107 -2.44 0.07 -6.55
C LEU A 107 -0.93 0.10 -6.55
N GLU A 108 -0.36 1.14 -7.14
CA GLU A 108 1.08 1.38 -7.10
C GLU A 108 1.34 2.62 -6.26
N LEU A 109 2.11 2.46 -5.20
CA LEU A 109 2.61 3.59 -4.43
C LEU A 109 3.92 4.01 -5.05
N ARG A 110 4.08 5.31 -5.27
CA ARG A 110 5.16 5.80 -6.11
C ARG A 110 5.86 6.98 -5.47
N LYS A 111 7.13 7.12 -5.84
CA LYS A 111 7.89 8.33 -5.58
C LYS A 111 8.32 8.85 -6.94
N GLY A 112 7.77 10.01 -7.34
CA GLY A 112 7.94 10.46 -8.71
C GLY A 112 7.40 9.42 -9.68
N SER A 113 8.20 8.95 -10.60
CA SER A 113 7.81 7.94 -11.57
C SER A 113 8.20 6.53 -11.15
N GLN A 114 8.81 6.38 -9.98
CA GLN A 114 9.28 5.09 -9.52
C GLN A 114 8.23 4.40 -8.66
N THR A 115 7.91 3.16 -8.97
CA THR A 115 6.98 2.38 -8.16
C THR A 115 7.72 1.78 -6.97
N LEU A 116 7.23 2.08 -5.77
CA LEU A 116 7.83 1.59 -4.54
C LEU A 116 7.17 0.31 -4.07
N ALA A 117 5.87 0.19 -4.25
CA ALA A 117 5.12 -0.98 -3.78
C ALA A 117 3.89 -1.16 -4.65
N THR A 118 3.48 -2.40 -4.84
CA THR A 118 2.31 -2.74 -5.63
C THR A 118 1.38 -3.60 -4.80
N PHE A 119 0.11 -3.23 -4.79
CA PHE A 119 -0.91 -3.92 -4.01
C PHE A 119 -2.01 -4.41 -4.94
N ALA A 120 -2.65 -5.53 -4.56
CA ALA A 120 -3.83 -6.02 -5.23
C ALA A 120 -5.04 -5.81 -4.33
N ILE A 121 -6.22 -5.94 -4.92
CA ILE A 121 -7.45 -5.88 -4.15
C ILE A 121 -7.53 -7.14 -3.31
N ALA A 122 -7.75 -6.96 -2.00
CA ALA A 122 -7.92 -8.08 -1.09
C ALA A 122 -9.40 -8.43 -1.02
N ASN A 123 -9.70 -9.71 -1.12
CA ASN A 123 -11.08 -10.18 -1.02
C ASN A 123 -11.30 -10.95 0.24
#